data_dd4f3e5cf2f4dbd4d07fefc5cd0d637a
#
_entry.id   dd4f3e5cf2f4dbd4d07fefc5cd0d637a
#
_cell.length_a   1.000
_cell.length_b   1.000
_cell.length_c   1.000
_cell.angle_alpha   90.00
_cell.angle_beta   90.00
_cell.angle_gamma   90.00
#
_symmetry.space_group_name_H-M   'P 1'
#
loop_
_entity.id
_entity.type
_entity.pdbx_description
1 polymer ?
#
loop_
_entity_poly.entity_id
_entity_poly.type
_entity_poly.pdbx_seq_one_letter_code
_entity_poly.pdbx_strand_id
1 'polypeptide(L)'
;MSDPDDDATLFRRLMGDAKPLRQPPKVPEQRAKVSARARLKRRDEREALQQSLEVDIEESEHGAGEALRFHRPSVGRQTMRKLSRGNFSIQDEIDLHGMTVAQARQALDEFLGDSARRGHTCVRVVHGKGLGSGNRGPVLKGKVNKWLRQRDMVLAFVSARQVDGGTGAVYALLRKDGRKS
;
A
#
# COMPACT_ATOMS: atom_id res chain seq x y z
N MET A 1 59.17 -32.76 21.82
CA MET A 1 58.96 -31.49 21.06
C MET A 1 59.18 -31.85 19.63
N SER A 2 58.11 -32.12 18.92
CA SER A 2 58.18 -32.41 17.46
C SER A 2 58.26 -31.11 16.69
N ASP A 3 59.24 -31.04 15.81
CA ASP A 3 59.59 -29.83 15.06
C ASP A 3 58.49 -29.61 13.98
N PRO A 4 57.84 -28.43 13.87
CA PRO A 4 56.80 -28.17 12.90
C PRO A 4 57.27 -28.21 11.43
N ASP A 5 58.57 -28.19 11.19
CA ASP A 5 59.16 -28.32 9.86
C ASP A 5 59.14 -29.76 9.30
N ASP A 6 59.01 -30.75 10.18
CA ASP A 6 59.03 -32.18 9.78
C ASP A 6 57.68 -32.60 9.18
N ASP A 7 56.58 -32.07 9.64
CA ASP A 7 55.22 -32.37 9.14
C ASP A 7 54.98 -31.75 7.74
N ALA A 8 55.50 -30.58 7.49
CA ALA A 8 55.37 -29.89 6.20
C ALA A 8 56.24 -30.55 5.13
N THR A 9 57.40 -31.11 5.50
CA THR A 9 58.29 -31.87 4.61
C THR A 9 57.76 -33.25 4.32
N LEU A 10 57.16 -33.94 5.29
CA LEU A 10 56.47 -35.21 5.11
C LEU A 10 55.25 -35.06 4.19
N PHE A 11 54.47 -33.99 4.36
CA PHE A 11 53.30 -33.70 3.51
C PHE A 11 53.71 -33.47 2.04
N ARG A 12 54.76 -32.66 1.78
CA ARG A 12 55.30 -32.45 0.42
C ARG A 12 55.82 -33.73 -0.20
N ARG A 13 56.42 -34.64 0.59
CA ARG A 13 56.98 -35.90 0.10
C ARG A 13 55.87 -36.91 -0.27
N LEU A 14 54.78 -36.94 0.54
CA LEU A 14 53.60 -37.77 0.32
C LEU A 14 52.74 -37.28 -0.85
N MET A 15 52.71 -35.96 -1.09
CA MET A 15 51.89 -35.34 -2.15
C MET A 15 52.68 -35.12 -3.45
N GLY A 16 53.97 -35.51 -3.49
CA GLY A 16 54.84 -35.33 -4.68
C GLY A 16 54.36 -36.03 -5.95
N ASP A 17 53.54 -37.07 -5.80
CA ASP A 17 52.99 -37.86 -6.93
C ASP A 17 51.52 -37.48 -7.26
N ALA A 18 50.96 -36.50 -6.59
CA ALA A 18 49.60 -36.06 -6.86
C ALA A 18 49.53 -35.29 -8.18
N LYS A 19 49.02 -35.91 -9.23
CA LYS A 19 48.74 -35.24 -10.49
C LYS A 19 47.55 -34.33 -10.30
N PRO A 20 47.68 -33.01 -10.61
CA PRO A 20 46.52 -32.09 -10.52
C PRO A 20 45.42 -32.58 -11.45
N LEU A 21 44.23 -32.77 -10.90
CA LEU A 21 43.02 -33.04 -11.66
C LEU A 21 42.82 -31.92 -12.68
N ARG A 22 42.91 -32.23 -13.97
CA ARG A 22 42.50 -31.31 -15.04
C ARG A 22 40.99 -31.07 -14.88
N GLN A 23 40.65 -29.95 -14.27
CA GLN A 23 39.25 -29.50 -14.31
C GLN A 23 38.91 -29.17 -15.76
N PRO A 24 37.82 -29.72 -16.31
CA PRO A 24 37.33 -29.27 -17.59
C PRO A 24 37.08 -27.77 -17.56
N PRO A 25 37.32 -27.05 -18.67
CA PRO A 25 37.04 -25.58 -18.67
C PRO A 25 35.59 -25.36 -18.25
N LYS A 26 35.40 -24.52 -17.22
CA LYS A 26 34.06 -24.09 -16.81
C LYS A 26 33.41 -23.40 -18.02
N VAL A 27 32.49 -24.11 -18.66
CA VAL A 27 31.64 -23.51 -19.67
C VAL A 27 30.89 -22.34 -18.97
N PRO A 28 31.04 -21.11 -19.41
CA PRO A 28 30.29 -20.02 -18.82
C PRO A 28 28.81 -20.31 -19.02
N GLU A 29 28.09 -20.53 -17.91
CA GLU A 29 26.64 -20.70 -17.90
C GLU A 29 26.03 -19.43 -18.49
N GLN A 30 25.67 -19.47 -19.76
CA GLN A 30 24.96 -18.37 -20.42
C GLN A 30 23.60 -18.24 -19.73
N ARG A 31 23.56 -17.39 -18.72
CA ARG A 31 22.28 -17.00 -18.11
C ARG A 31 21.39 -16.46 -19.22
N ALA A 32 20.37 -17.24 -19.59
CA ALA A 32 19.39 -16.85 -20.57
C ALA A 32 18.89 -15.44 -20.27
N LYS A 33 19.07 -14.52 -21.20
CA LYS A 33 18.59 -13.13 -21.05
C LYS A 33 17.07 -13.17 -20.91
N VAL A 34 16.58 -12.94 -19.70
CA VAL A 34 15.13 -12.86 -19.42
C VAL A 34 14.53 -11.80 -20.33
N SER A 35 13.56 -12.18 -21.16
CA SER A 35 12.92 -11.27 -22.11
C SER A 35 12.33 -10.03 -21.41
N ALA A 36 12.31 -8.89 -22.09
CA ALA A 36 11.76 -7.65 -21.56
C ALA A 36 10.29 -7.84 -21.09
N ARG A 37 9.52 -8.67 -21.80
CA ARG A 37 8.14 -9.03 -21.46
C ARG A 37 8.05 -9.82 -20.14
N ALA A 38 8.98 -10.74 -19.88
CA ALA A 38 9.03 -11.49 -18.63
C ALA A 38 9.47 -10.62 -17.44
N ARG A 39 10.30 -9.59 -17.69
CA ARG A 39 10.69 -8.60 -16.65
C ARG A 39 9.52 -7.67 -16.29
N LEU A 40 8.77 -7.17 -17.28
CA LEU A 40 7.56 -6.39 -17.06
C LEU A 40 6.52 -7.20 -16.28
N LYS A 41 6.21 -8.42 -16.71
CA LYS A 41 5.26 -9.28 -16.00
C LYS A 41 5.66 -9.54 -14.54
N ARG A 42 6.93 -9.81 -14.26
CA ARG A 42 7.43 -10.00 -12.88
C ARG A 42 7.39 -8.70 -12.06
N ARG A 43 7.52 -7.54 -12.69
CA ARG A 43 7.38 -6.24 -12.04
C ARG A 43 5.94 -5.98 -11.67
N ASP A 44 5.01 -6.21 -12.61
CA ASP A 44 3.58 -6.04 -12.39
C ASP A 44 3.05 -7.01 -11.33
N GLU A 45 3.52 -8.28 -11.33
CA GLU A 45 3.21 -9.27 -10.29
C GLU A 45 3.77 -8.86 -8.92
N ARG A 46 4.99 -8.29 -8.85
CA ARG A 46 5.56 -7.78 -7.60
C ARG A 46 4.81 -6.55 -7.08
N GLU A 47 4.47 -5.62 -7.96
CA GLU A 47 3.70 -4.43 -7.60
C GLU A 47 2.30 -4.83 -7.11
N ALA A 48 1.64 -5.80 -7.76
CA ALA A 48 0.36 -6.35 -7.31
C ALA A 48 0.47 -7.07 -5.96
N LEU A 49 1.53 -7.86 -5.75
CA LEU A 49 1.77 -8.55 -4.47
C LEU A 49 2.13 -7.57 -3.34
N GLN A 50 2.95 -6.55 -3.61
CA GLN A 50 3.24 -5.49 -2.63
C GLN A 50 1.99 -4.69 -2.27
N GLN A 51 1.17 -4.32 -3.26
CA GLN A 51 -0.10 -3.66 -2.99
C GLN A 51 -1.04 -4.52 -2.15
N SER A 52 -1.08 -5.84 -2.38
CA SER A 52 -1.88 -6.77 -1.57
C SER A 52 -1.37 -6.88 -0.14
N LEU A 53 -0.05 -7.00 0.05
CA LEU A 53 0.58 -7.10 1.38
C LEU A 53 0.48 -5.79 2.17
N GLU A 54 0.64 -4.64 1.51
CA GLU A 54 0.45 -3.32 2.15
C GLU A 54 -1.00 -3.11 2.62
N VAL A 55 -1.98 -3.63 1.86
CA VAL A 55 -3.40 -3.60 2.25
C VAL A 55 -3.66 -4.46 3.48
N ASP A 56 -3.06 -5.67 3.57
CA ASP A 56 -3.28 -6.59 4.68
C ASP A 56 -2.59 -6.14 5.98
N ILE A 57 -1.41 -5.51 5.89
CA ILE A 57 -0.67 -4.99 7.06
C ILE A 57 -1.40 -3.77 7.65
N GLU A 58 -1.94 -2.87 6.81
CA GLU A 58 -2.66 -1.69 7.30
C GLU A 58 -4.07 -2.01 7.86
N GLU A 59 -4.70 -3.14 7.48
CA GLU A 59 -5.99 -3.56 8.06
C GLU A 59 -5.85 -4.02 9.53
N SER A 60 -4.66 -4.48 9.95
CA SER A 60 -4.41 -5.01 11.30
C SER A 60 -4.13 -3.94 12.35
N GLU A 61 -3.75 -2.72 11.95
CA GLU A 61 -3.18 -1.72 12.88
C GLU A 61 -4.10 -0.53 13.21
N HIS A 62 -5.30 -0.41 12.62
CA HIS A 62 -6.14 0.77 12.81
C HIS A 62 -7.06 0.69 14.02
N GLY A 63 -6.50 0.96 15.20
CA GLY A 63 -7.26 1.16 16.44
C GLY A 63 -8.26 2.34 16.36
N ALA A 64 -9.22 2.40 17.30
CA ALA A 64 -10.29 3.38 17.32
C ALA A 64 -9.82 4.86 17.24
N GLY A 65 -8.59 5.15 17.70
CA GLY A 65 -8.00 6.50 17.74
C GLY A 65 -7.07 6.84 16.57
N GLU A 66 -6.75 5.89 15.71
CA GLU A 66 -5.74 6.09 14.68
C GLU A 66 -6.27 6.87 13.46
N ALA A 67 -5.43 7.76 12.90
CA ALA A 67 -5.79 8.56 11.75
C ALA A 67 -5.63 7.74 10.45
N LEU A 68 -6.66 7.71 9.62
CA LEU A 68 -6.61 7.08 8.29
C LEU A 68 -5.78 7.94 7.34
N ARG A 69 -4.99 7.28 6.49
CA ARG A 69 -4.21 7.92 5.43
C ARG A 69 -3.99 6.96 4.28
N PHE A 70 -4.26 7.44 3.07
CA PHE A 70 -4.02 6.71 1.83
C PHE A 70 -3.78 7.68 0.68
N HIS A 71 -2.93 7.31 -0.26
CA HIS A 71 -2.81 8.01 -1.54
C HIS A 71 -2.28 7.07 -2.63
N ARG A 72 -2.76 7.29 -3.85
CA ARG A 72 -2.20 6.63 -5.04
C ARG A 72 -0.84 7.25 -5.40
N PRO A 73 0.04 6.53 -6.11
CA PRO A 73 1.36 7.04 -6.52
C PRO A 73 1.32 8.35 -7.32
N SER A 74 0.20 8.63 -8.00
CA SER A 74 -0.03 9.88 -8.74
C SER A 74 -0.20 11.12 -7.85
N VAL A 75 -0.41 10.94 -6.53
CA VAL A 75 -0.63 12.03 -5.59
C VAL A 75 0.66 12.36 -4.85
N GLY A 76 1.23 13.53 -5.13
CA GLY A 76 2.48 13.99 -4.52
C GLY A 76 2.32 14.41 -3.05
N ARG A 77 3.45 14.40 -2.31
CA ARG A 77 3.53 14.77 -0.88
C ARG A 77 2.93 16.15 -0.57
N GLN A 78 3.07 17.12 -1.47
CA GLN A 78 2.52 18.47 -1.29
C GLN A 78 1.00 18.46 -1.28
N THR A 79 0.36 17.70 -2.18
CA THR A 79 -1.09 17.51 -2.24
C THR A 79 -1.60 16.86 -0.96
N MET A 80 -0.91 15.82 -0.48
CA MET A 80 -1.25 15.15 0.79
C MET A 80 -1.16 16.10 1.99
N ARG A 81 -0.13 16.96 2.05
CA ARG A 81 -0.03 17.98 3.11
C ARG A 81 -1.17 18.98 3.06
N LYS A 82 -1.56 19.44 1.86
CA LYS A 82 -2.73 20.34 1.70
C LYS A 82 -4.02 19.65 2.15
N LEU A 83 -4.20 18.37 1.79
CA LEU A 83 -5.38 17.60 2.18
C LEU A 83 -5.46 17.43 3.71
N SER A 84 -4.37 17.04 4.36
CA SER A 84 -4.30 16.89 5.82
C SER A 84 -4.56 18.20 6.59
N ARG A 85 -4.21 19.34 5.99
CA ARG A 85 -4.49 20.67 6.57
C ARG A 85 -5.91 21.19 6.30
N GLY A 86 -6.71 20.43 5.51
CA GLY A 86 -8.04 20.90 5.09
C GLY A 86 -8.01 22.07 4.10
N ASN A 87 -6.90 22.23 3.36
CA ASN A 87 -6.71 23.32 2.40
C ASN A 87 -7.31 23.01 1.01
N PHE A 88 -8.34 22.16 0.98
CA PHE A 88 -9.19 21.94 -0.18
C PHE A 88 -10.60 22.38 0.15
N SER A 89 -11.28 22.99 -0.80
CA SER A 89 -12.71 23.26 -0.68
C SER A 89 -13.48 21.95 -0.68
N ILE A 90 -14.21 21.68 0.40
CA ILE A 90 -15.11 20.53 0.48
C ILE A 90 -16.35 20.88 -0.34
N GLN A 91 -16.57 20.14 -1.42
CA GLN A 91 -17.62 20.42 -2.41
C GLN A 91 -18.90 19.64 -2.12
N ASP A 92 -18.79 18.53 -1.39
CA ASP A 92 -19.92 17.70 -0.98
C ASP A 92 -19.58 16.90 0.27
N GLU A 93 -20.60 16.38 0.95
CA GLU A 93 -20.44 15.63 2.19
C GLU A 93 -21.48 14.53 2.32
N ILE A 94 -21.08 13.39 2.88
CA ILE A 94 -21.97 12.32 3.29
C ILE A 94 -21.73 11.94 4.75
N ASP A 95 -22.82 11.69 5.46
CA ASP A 95 -22.78 11.15 6.82
C ASP A 95 -23.32 9.72 6.85
N LEU A 96 -22.45 8.80 7.25
CA LEU A 96 -22.73 7.36 7.35
C LEU A 96 -22.88 6.89 8.80
N HIS A 97 -22.75 7.80 9.79
CA HIS A 97 -22.82 7.39 11.20
C HIS A 97 -24.18 6.77 11.51
N GLY A 98 -24.21 5.73 12.33
CA GLY A 98 -25.44 5.03 12.69
C GLY A 98 -26.01 4.11 11.62
N MET A 99 -25.49 4.12 10.38
CA MET A 99 -25.90 3.20 9.33
C MET A 99 -25.37 1.79 9.56
N THR A 100 -26.10 0.80 9.07
CA THR A 100 -25.57 -0.57 8.93
C THR A 100 -24.47 -0.61 7.85
N VAL A 101 -23.62 -1.63 7.90
CA VAL A 101 -22.54 -1.81 6.90
C VAL A 101 -23.09 -1.86 5.46
N ALA A 102 -24.22 -2.51 5.24
CA ALA A 102 -24.85 -2.61 3.92
C ALA A 102 -25.36 -1.25 3.43
N GLN A 103 -26.09 -0.52 4.29
CA GLN A 103 -26.60 0.82 3.98
C GLN A 103 -25.47 1.81 3.71
N ALA A 104 -24.43 1.83 4.58
CA ALA A 104 -23.29 2.72 4.43
C ALA A 104 -22.52 2.45 3.13
N ARG A 105 -22.37 1.18 2.72
CA ARG A 105 -21.72 0.83 1.47
C ARG A 105 -22.49 1.37 0.26
N GLN A 106 -23.79 1.11 0.22
CA GLN A 106 -24.64 1.59 -0.87
C GLN A 106 -24.62 3.11 -0.96
N ALA A 107 -24.86 3.80 0.16
CA ALA A 107 -24.89 5.25 0.22
C ALA A 107 -23.53 5.88 -0.20
N LEU A 108 -22.42 5.28 0.22
CA LEU A 108 -21.08 5.76 -0.16
C LEU A 108 -20.83 5.57 -1.67
N ASP A 109 -21.25 4.43 -2.25
CA ASP A 109 -21.07 4.15 -3.66
C ASP A 109 -21.88 5.13 -4.55
N GLU A 110 -23.12 5.39 -4.20
CA GLU A 110 -23.99 6.35 -4.86
C GLU A 110 -23.41 7.77 -4.75
N PHE A 111 -23.02 8.17 -3.54
CA PHE A 111 -22.45 9.48 -3.26
C PHE A 111 -21.16 9.74 -4.06
N LEU A 112 -20.22 8.80 -4.08
CA LEU A 112 -18.97 8.94 -4.82
C LEU A 112 -19.22 9.04 -6.33
N GLY A 113 -20.15 8.22 -6.84
CA GLY A 113 -20.54 8.26 -8.26
C GLY A 113 -21.16 9.60 -8.65
N ASP A 114 -22.04 10.14 -7.80
CA ASP A 114 -22.67 11.45 -8.01
C ASP A 114 -21.66 12.59 -7.93
N SER A 115 -20.82 12.59 -6.92
CA SER A 115 -19.76 13.58 -6.74
C SER A 115 -18.81 13.61 -7.96
N ALA A 116 -18.41 12.45 -8.48
CA ALA A 116 -17.59 12.35 -9.67
C ALA A 116 -18.32 12.91 -10.92
N ARG A 117 -19.62 12.57 -11.09
CA ARG A 117 -20.43 13.10 -12.23
C ARG A 117 -20.58 14.61 -12.17
N ARG A 118 -20.66 15.19 -10.97
CA ARG A 118 -20.71 16.66 -10.76
C ARG A 118 -19.33 17.33 -10.88
N GLY A 119 -18.27 16.55 -11.03
CA GLY A 119 -16.90 17.05 -11.14
C GLY A 119 -16.31 17.52 -9.82
N HIS A 120 -16.84 17.07 -8.70
CA HIS A 120 -16.28 17.35 -7.39
C HIS A 120 -14.89 16.71 -7.26
N THR A 121 -13.95 17.44 -6.69
CA THR A 121 -12.56 17.01 -6.53
C THR A 121 -12.19 16.70 -5.09
N CYS A 122 -12.94 17.25 -4.12
CA CYS A 122 -12.73 16.97 -2.71
C CYS A 122 -14.07 16.88 -1.99
N VAL A 123 -14.27 15.77 -1.28
CA VAL A 123 -15.49 15.51 -0.51
C VAL A 123 -15.15 15.08 0.90
N ARG A 124 -16.10 15.20 1.82
CA ARG A 124 -16.00 14.71 3.20
C ARG A 124 -16.91 13.51 3.41
N VAL A 125 -16.37 12.46 4.05
CA VAL A 125 -17.13 11.27 4.43
C VAL A 125 -17.04 11.11 5.94
N VAL A 126 -18.18 11.22 6.61
CA VAL A 126 -18.31 11.04 8.06
C VAL A 126 -18.76 9.61 8.33
N HIS A 127 -17.95 8.83 9.05
CA HIS A 127 -18.25 7.43 9.40
C HIS A 127 -18.43 7.21 10.89
N GLY A 128 -18.24 8.27 11.67
CA GLY A 128 -18.33 8.23 13.12
C GLY A 128 -17.08 7.68 13.82
N LYS A 129 -16.94 8.00 15.09
CA LYS A 129 -15.82 7.54 15.94
C LYS A 129 -16.02 6.12 16.49
N GLY A 130 -17.20 5.51 16.28
CA GLY A 130 -17.51 4.16 16.74
C GLY A 130 -17.77 4.04 18.24
N LEU A 131 -18.02 5.14 18.93
CA LEU A 131 -18.29 5.15 20.38
C LEU A 131 -19.55 4.38 20.77
N GLY A 132 -20.50 4.19 19.84
CA GLY A 132 -21.74 3.43 20.04
C GLY A 132 -21.66 1.94 19.66
N SER A 133 -20.52 1.46 19.15
CA SER A 133 -20.39 0.08 18.63
C SER A 133 -20.02 -0.97 19.71
N GLY A 134 -19.99 -0.59 21.00
CA GLY A 134 -19.61 -1.47 22.11
C GLY A 134 -18.20 -2.07 21.89
N ASN A 135 -18.02 -3.34 22.29
CA ASN A 135 -16.72 -4.05 22.22
C ASN A 135 -16.21 -4.32 20.78
N ARG A 136 -16.98 -4.00 19.74
CA ARG A 136 -16.59 -4.24 18.32
C ARG A 136 -15.80 -3.10 17.70
N GLY A 137 -15.60 -1.98 18.42
CA GLY A 137 -14.87 -0.83 17.91
C GLY A 137 -15.55 -0.14 16.71
N PRO A 138 -14.85 0.77 16.00
CA PRO A 138 -15.41 1.57 14.91
C PRO A 138 -15.51 0.77 13.60
N VAL A 139 -16.50 -0.11 13.49
CA VAL A 139 -16.70 -1.02 12.33
C VAL A 139 -16.74 -0.26 11.00
N LEU A 140 -17.48 0.85 10.93
CA LEU A 140 -17.61 1.62 9.68
C LEU A 140 -16.30 2.28 9.26
N LYS A 141 -15.43 2.68 10.19
CA LYS A 141 -14.13 3.28 9.88
C LYS A 141 -13.26 2.33 9.03
N GLY A 142 -13.07 1.07 9.49
CA GLY A 142 -12.31 0.06 8.75
C GLY A 142 -12.94 -0.27 7.39
N LYS A 143 -14.29 -0.37 7.34
CA LYS A 143 -15.01 -0.63 6.08
C LYS A 143 -14.88 0.53 5.09
N VAL A 144 -15.04 1.78 5.53
CA VAL A 144 -14.87 2.98 4.70
C VAL A 144 -13.43 3.08 4.18
N ASN A 145 -12.42 2.83 5.02
CA ASN A 145 -11.03 2.76 4.60
C ASN A 145 -10.86 1.78 3.42
N LYS A 146 -11.35 0.55 3.58
CA LYS A 146 -11.29 -0.49 2.54
C LYS A 146 -12.04 -0.08 1.27
N TRP A 147 -13.26 0.40 1.38
CA TRP A 147 -14.08 0.76 0.22
C TRP A 147 -13.49 1.94 -0.56
N LEU A 148 -12.99 2.97 0.10
CA LEU A 148 -12.36 4.11 -0.57
C LEU A 148 -11.09 3.70 -1.34
N ARG A 149 -10.27 2.80 -0.81
CA ARG A 149 -9.08 2.27 -1.51
C ARG A 149 -9.44 1.51 -2.80
N GLN A 150 -10.57 0.81 -2.80
CA GLN A 150 -11.04 0.01 -3.93
C GLN A 150 -11.62 0.85 -5.08
N ARG A 151 -11.89 2.13 -4.87
CA ARG A 151 -12.49 3.01 -5.89
C ARG A 151 -11.43 3.75 -6.68
N ASP A 152 -11.34 3.48 -8.00
CA ASP A 152 -10.34 4.11 -8.87
C ASP A 152 -10.47 5.62 -8.97
N MET A 153 -11.67 6.16 -8.74
CA MET A 153 -11.91 7.59 -8.69
C MET A 153 -11.31 8.25 -7.45
N VAL A 154 -11.04 7.50 -6.37
CA VAL A 154 -10.44 8.02 -5.14
C VAL A 154 -8.92 8.04 -5.32
N LEU A 155 -8.34 9.23 -5.34
CA LEU A 155 -6.91 9.44 -5.49
C LEU A 155 -6.17 9.42 -4.15
N ALA A 156 -6.78 9.97 -3.11
CA ALA A 156 -6.22 10.02 -1.78
C ALA A 156 -7.33 10.27 -0.76
N PHE A 157 -7.09 9.88 0.48
CA PHE A 157 -7.90 10.33 1.61
C PHE A 157 -7.06 10.40 2.89
N VAL A 158 -7.54 11.19 3.85
CA VAL A 158 -6.90 11.39 5.15
C VAL A 158 -7.98 11.74 6.18
N SER A 159 -7.77 11.30 7.43
CA SER A 159 -8.66 11.72 8.52
C SER A 159 -8.80 13.24 8.58
N ALA A 160 -10.00 13.71 8.80
CA ALA A 160 -10.32 15.13 8.87
C ALA A 160 -9.65 15.81 10.07
N ARG A 161 -9.61 17.13 10.08
CA ARG A 161 -9.19 17.91 11.25
C ARG A 161 -10.19 17.70 12.40
N GLN A 162 -9.74 17.93 13.61
CA GLN A 162 -10.61 17.78 14.80
C GLN A 162 -11.91 18.59 14.70
N VAL A 163 -11.82 19.80 14.14
CA VAL A 163 -12.97 20.70 13.92
C VAL A 163 -13.96 20.16 12.86
N ASP A 164 -13.52 19.24 12.00
CA ASP A 164 -14.29 18.67 10.90
C ASP A 164 -14.63 17.18 11.13
N GLY A 165 -14.56 16.71 12.40
CA GLY A 165 -14.92 15.35 12.80
C GLY A 165 -13.75 14.49 13.24
N GLY A 166 -12.50 14.93 13.03
CA GLY A 166 -11.29 14.20 13.48
C GLY A 166 -11.17 12.81 12.89
N THR A 167 -10.87 11.83 13.75
CA THR A 167 -10.76 10.42 13.35
C THR A 167 -12.11 9.76 13.01
N GLY A 168 -13.23 10.48 13.14
CA GLY A 168 -14.57 10.02 12.74
C GLY A 168 -14.97 10.43 11.32
N ALA A 169 -14.13 11.18 10.61
CA ALA A 169 -14.37 11.62 9.25
C ALA A 169 -13.09 11.59 8.41
N VAL A 170 -13.25 11.55 7.10
CA VAL A 170 -12.12 11.64 6.14
C VAL A 170 -12.41 12.66 5.05
N TYR A 171 -11.38 13.38 4.63
CA TYR A 171 -11.37 14.10 3.36
C TYR A 171 -10.92 13.16 2.26
N ALA A 172 -11.68 13.02 1.20
CA ALA A 172 -11.35 12.21 0.04
C ALA A 172 -11.13 13.08 -1.19
N LEU A 173 -10.00 12.90 -1.85
CA LEU A 173 -9.66 13.56 -3.09
C LEU A 173 -10.08 12.67 -4.25
N LEU A 174 -10.94 13.19 -5.13
CA LEU A 174 -11.49 12.47 -6.27
C LEU A 174 -10.76 12.88 -7.56
N ARG A 175 -10.69 11.93 -8.49
CA ARG A 175 -10.25 12.20 -9.85
C ARG A 175 -11.29 13.09 -10.54
N LYS A 176 -10.83 14.17 -11.12
CA LYS A 176 -11.68 14.97 -12.00
C LYS A 176 -11.91 14.17 -13.28
N ASP A 177 -13.15 13.80 -13.55
CA ASP A 177 -13.51 13.21 -14.83
C ASP A 177 -13.16 14.20 -15.92
N GLY A 178 -12.21 13.80 -16.79
CA GLY A 178 -11.76 14.62 -17.90
C GLY A 178 -12.77 14.63 -19.06
N ARG A 179 -14.05 14.87 -18.77
CA ARG A 179 -14.99 15.21 -19.83
C ARG A 179 -14.57 16.59 -20.36
N LYS A 180 -13.84 16.57 -21.49
CA LYS A 180 -13.73 17.76 -22.34
C LYS A 180 -15.15 18.12 -22.77
N SER A 181 -15.60 19.33 -22.37
CA SER A 181 -16.69 20.03 -23.05
C SER A 181 -16.28 20.28 -24.49
#